data_f5fc6757694b2c52783837b4294462a7
#
_entry.id   f5fc6757694b2c52783837b4294462a7
#
_cell.length_a   1.000
_cell.length_b   1.000
_cell.length_c   1.000
_cell.angle_alpha   90.00
_cell.angle_beta   90.00
_cell.angle_gamma   90.00
#
_symmetry.space_group_name_H-M   'P 1'
#
loop_
_entity.id
_entity.type
_entity.pdbx_description
1 polymer ?
#
loop_
_entity_poly.entity_id
_entity_poly.type
_entity_poly.pdbx_seq_one_letter_code
_entity_poly.pdbx_strand_id
1 'polypeptide(L)'
;MSMNFRRKLPVPKEIKELYPLSDKIKAIKSERDAMIADVFTGKSDKFLLIIGPCSADNENSVMDYTSRLARLQEQVKDKIIIIPRIYTNKPRTTGEGYKGMIHQPDPTKGEDMLEGLIHVRKLHTRAIEETGLVCADEMLYPENYRYLSDILSYVAVGARSVEDQEHRLTASGMECPCGMKNPTSGTISIMLNSIRAAQSSHTFIYRGWEVATDGNPLAHAILRGAQNKHDQTIPNYHYEDLKLLYDMYQEKNLKNMACIVDTNHSNSGKKYLEQIRIANEILHSMRHSSEIRSMVKGLMIESYIEDGAQKVGDGVYGKSITDPCLGWEKSEKLVLEIADQL
;
A
#
# COMPACT_ATOMS: atom_id res chain seq x y z
N MET A 1 25.38 14.33 23.31
CA MET A 1 24.70 13.53 22.24
C MET A 1 23.23 13.44 22.63
N SER A 2 22.33 13.85 21.74
CA SER A 2 20.88 13.94 22.05
C SER A 2 20.12 12.62 21.84
N MET A 3 20.74 11.59 21.26
CA MET A 3 20.13 10.27 21.13
C MET A 3 20.35 9.44 22.39
N ASN A 4 19.25 8.88 22.92
CA ASN A 4 19.28 7.98 24.06
C ASN A 4 18.93 6.55 23.59
N PHE A 5 19.88 5.63 23.64
CA PHE A 5 19.70 4.22 23.32
C PHE A 5 18.97 3.50 24.46
N ARG A 6 17.65 3.32 24.32
CA ARG A 6 16.78 2.76 25.38
C ARG A 6 16.96 1.25 25.55
N ARG A 7 16.90 0.49 24.44
CA ARG A 7 17.08 -0.97 24.42
C ARG A 7 17.48 -1.44 23.02
N LYS A 8 18.16 -2.58 22.93
CA LYS A 8 18.39 -3.27 21.68
C LYS A 8 17.11 -4.02 21.29
N LEU A 9 16.64 -3.85 20.05
CA LEU A 9 15.53 -4.62 19.50
C LEU A 9 16.04 -5.93 18.90
N PRO A 10 15.24 -7.01 18.91
CA PRO A 10 15.55 -8.24 18.18
C PRO A 10 15.75 -7.94 16.70
N VAL A 11 16.67 -8.65 16.04
CA VAL A 11 16.82 -8.51 14.59
C VAL A 11 15.67 -9.22 13.84
N PRO A 12 15.39 -8.87 12.58
CA PRO A 12 14.30 -9.47 11.81
C PRO A 12 14.31 -11.01 11.80
N LYS A 13 15.49 -11.63 11.73
CA LYS A 13 15.63 -13.09 11.76
C LYS A 13 15.09 -13.67 13.06
N GLU A 14 15.44 -13.09 14.20
CA GLU A 14 14.98 -13.55 15.53
C GLU A 14 13.44 -13.46 15.66
N ILE A 15 12.85 -12.35 15.19
CA ILE A 15 11.37 -12.21 15.21
C ILE A 15 10.69 -13.22 14.28
N LYS A 16 11.26 -13.50 13.11
CA LYS A 16 10.73 -14.51 12.18
C LYS A 16 10.83 -15.93 12.73
N GLU A 17 11.90 -16.24 13.46
CA GLU A 17 12.09 -17.53 14.13
C GLU A 17 11.16 -17.70 15.34
N LEU A 18 10.88 -16.61 16.09
CA LEU A 18 9.92 -16.64 17.21
C LEU A 18 8.46 -16.73 16.76
N TYR A 19 8.14 -16.15 15.60
CA TYR A 19 6.79 -16.13 15.01
C TYR A 19 6.85 -16.62 13.56
N PRO A 20 7.14 -17.93 13.33
CA PRO A 20 7.30 -18.46 11.98
C PRO A 20 5.96 -18.55 11.25
N LEU A 21 6.01 -18.51 9.92
CA LEU A 21 4.85 -18.77 9.08
C LEU A 21 4.59 -20.27 8.99
N SER A 22 3.32 -20.68 9.14
CA SER A 22 2.89 -22.04 8.86
C SER A 22 3.04 -22.37 7.37
N ASP A 23 3.14 -23.66 7.04
CA ASP A 23 3.22 -24.10 5.64
C ASP A 23 1.95 -23.75 4.86
N LYS A 24 0.80 -23.71 5.54
CA LYS A 24 -0.46 -23.20 4.97
C LYS A 24 -0.32 -21.74 4.52
N ILE A 25 0.21 -20.86 5.37
CA ILE A 25 0.39 -19.44 5.06
C ILE A 25 1.38 -19.25 3.90
N LYS A 26 2.50 -19.99 3.91
CA LYS A 26 3.49 -19.95 2.82
C LYS A 26 2.87 -20.37 1.48
N ALA A 27 2.05 -21.41 1.47
CA ALA A 27 1.36 -21.87 0.27
C ALA A 27 0.37 -20.83 -0.27
N ILE A 28 -0.49 -20.28 0.60
CA ILE A 28 -1.41 -19.20 0.25
C ILE A 28 -0.65 -18.00 -0.33
N LYS A 29 0.41 -17.56 0.36
CA LYS A 29 1.22 -16.43 -0.10
C LYS A 29 1.84 -16.69 -1.47
N SER A 30 2.46 -17.85 -1.67
CA SER A 30 3.08 -18.20 -2.95
C SER A 30 2.10 -18.18 -4.11
N GLU A 31 0.91 -18.72 -3.93
CA GLU A 31 -0.16 -18.70 -4.93
C GLU A 31 -0.62 -17.26 -5.23
N ARG A 32 -0.92 -16.50 -4.19
CA ARG A 32 -1.41 -15.13 -4.34
C ARG A 32 -0.36 -14.18 -4.92
N ASP A 33 0.90 -14.32 -4.52
CA ASP A 33 2.01 -13.53 -5.07
C ASP A 33 2.16 -13.77 -6.59
N ALA A 34 2.04 -15.04 -7.03
CA ALA A 34 2.08 -15.37 -8.45
C ALA A 34 0.89 -14.71 -9.21
N MET A 35 -0.33 -14.78 -8.66
CA MET A 35 -1.51 -14.15 -9.25
C MET A 35 -1.34 -12.62 -9.37
N ILE A 36 -0.80 -11.97 -8.35
CA ILE A 36 -0.56 -10.52 -8.35
C ILE A 36 0.53 -10.17 -9.36
N ALA A 37 1.63 -10.92 -9.42
CA ALA A 37 2.72 -10.73 -10.38
C ALA A 37 2.23 -10.89 -11.82
N ASP A 38 1.32 -11.82 -12.10
CA ASP A 38 0.73 -12.02 -13.41
C ASP A 38 -0.08 -10.80 -13.89
N VAL A 39 -0.74 -10.07 -12.99
CA VAL A 39 -1.40 -8.80 -13.35
C VAL A 39 -0.38 -7.73 -13.74
N PHE A 40 0.70 -7.57 -12.96
CA PHE A 40 1.74 -6.58 -13.27
C PHE A 40 2.53 -6.90 -14.53
N THR A 41 2.71 -8.18 -14.85
CA THR A 41 3.41 -8.63 -16.06
C THR A 41 2.51 -8.74 -17.30
N GLY A 42 1.22 -8.46 -17.17
CA GLY A 42 0.25 -8.52 -18.27
C GLY A 42 -0.15 -9.93 -18.69
N LYS A 43 0.12 -10.95 -17.85
CA LYS A 43 -0.33 -12.33 -18.07
C LYS A 43 -1.76 -12.57 -17.61
N SER A 44 -2.29 -11.67 -16.78
CA SER A 44 -3.65 -11.69 -16.26
C SER A 44 -4.30 -10.33 -16.47
N ASP A 45 -5.55 -10.33 -16.92
CA ASP A 45 -6.38 -9.13 -17.08
C ASP A 45 -7.15 -8.77 -15.80
N LYS A 46 -6.93 -9.49 -14.70
CA LYS A 46 -7.57 -9.17 -13.43
C LYS A 46 -7.14 -7.80 -12.93
N PHE A 47 -8.04 -7.18 -12.19
CA PHE A 47 -7.84 -5.85 -11.63
C PHE A 47 -7.49 -5.93 -10.13
N LEU A 48 -6.56 -5.12 -9.66
CA LEU A 48 -6.12 -5.12 -8.27
C LEU A 48 -6.90 -4.09 -7.46
N LEU A 49 -7.44 -4.46 -6.30
CA LEU A 49 -7.97 -3.53 -5.33
C LEU A 49 -7.18 -3.61 -4.03
N ILE A 50 -6.34 -2.59 -3.79
CA ILE A 50 -5.65 -2.41 -2.52
C ILE A 50 -6.58 -1.58 -1.63
N ILE A 51 -7.34 -2.22 -0.75
CA ILE A 51 -8.43 -1.59 -0.02
C ILE A 51 -8.37 -1.88 1.47
N GLY A 52 -8.53 -0.84 2.30
CA GLY A 52 -8.53 -0.96 3.75
C GLY A 52 -8.33 0.38 4.46
N PRO A 53 -8.25 0.38 5.80
CA PRO A 53 -8.17 1.61 6.58
C PRO A 53 -6.95 2.46 6.23
N CYS A 54 -7.05 3.76 6.49
CA CYS A 54 -5.93 4.68 6.33
C CYS A 54 -4.72 4.26 7.17
N SER A 55 -4.97 3.77 8.39
CA SER A 55 -3.99 3.09 9.24
C SER A 55 -4.67 2.01 10.06
N ALA A 56 -3.99 0.88 10.26
CA ALA A 56 -4.40 -0.12 11.22
C ALA A 56 -4.24 0.44 12.63
N ASP A 57 -5.29 0.35 13.44
CA ASP A 57 -5.35 0.94 14.78
C ASP A 57 -5.85 -0.03 15.85
N ASN A 58 -6.67 -0.99 15.46
CA ASN A 58 -7.26 -2.00 16.33
C ASN A 58 -7.31 -3.36 15.62
N GLU A 59 -6.71 -4.38 16.21
CA GLU A 59 -6.61 -5.70 15.61
C GLU A 59 -7.98 -6.30 15.29
N ASN A 60 -8.94 -6.20 16.22
CA ASN A 60 -10.25 -6.85 16.05
C ASN A 60 -11.04 -6.22 14.90
N SER A 61 -11.07 -4.90 14.80
CA SER A 61 -11.78 -4.23 13.72
C SER A 61 -11.09 -4.39 12.36
N VAL A 62 -9.75 -4.46 12.33
CA VAL A 62 -8.99 -4.78 11.12
C VAL A 62 -9.31 -6.20 10.65
N MET A 63 -9.36 -7.16 11.56
CA MET A 63 -9.70 -8.54 11.23
C MET A 63 -11.15 -8.72 10.79
N ASP A 64 -12.11 -8.05 11.45
CA ASP A 64 -13.51 -8.03 10.99
C ASP A 64 -13.61 -7.47 9.57
N TYR A 65 -12.97 -6.32 9.32
CA TYR A 65 -12.95 -5.71 7.98
C TYR A 65 -12.32 -6.65 6.93
N THR A 66 -11.17 -7.25 7.23
CA THR A 66 -10.49 -8.18 6.33
C THR A 66 -11.32 -9.44 6.06
N SER A 67 -12.05 -9.92 7.05
CA SER A 67 -12.97 -11.06 6.91
C SER A 67 -14.16 -10.72 6.00
N ARG A 68 -14.66 -9.48 6.04
CA ARG A 68 -15.68 -8.99 5.09
C ARG A 68 -15.10 -8.94 3.67
N LEU A 69 -13.88 -8.43 3.51
CA LEU A 69 -13.19 -8.44 2.21
C LEU A 69 -13.00 -9.86 1.64
N ALA A 70 -12.71 -10.85 2.49
CA ALA A 70 -12.57 -12.23 2.05
C ALA A 70 -13.88 -12.80 1.48
N ARG A 71 -15.01 -12.50 2.11
CA ARG A 71 -16.34 -12.89 1.56
C ARG A 71 -16.65 -12.17 0.25
N LEU A 72 -16.29 -10.90 0.14
CA LEU A 72 -16.47 -10.11 -1.07
C LEU A 72 -15.55 -10.60 -2.21
N GLN A 73 -14.31 -11.02 -1.88
CA GLN A 73 -13.37 -11.60 -2.85
C GLN A 73 -13.96 -12.81 -3.57
N GLU A 74 -14.69 -13.67 -2.88
CA GLU A 74 -15.32 -14.84 -3.51
C GLU A 74 -16.36 -14.45 -4.57
N GLN A 75 -17.02 -13.31 -4.41
CA GLN A 75 -18.02 -12.81 -5.37
C GLN A 75 -17.38 -12.17 -6.62
N VAL A 76 -16.15 -11.64 -6.50
CA VAL A 76 -15.50 -10.87 -7.57
C VAL A 76 -14.21 -11.53 -8.08
N LYS A 77 -13.88 -12.74 -7.63
CA LYS A 77 -12.58 -13.41 -7.86
C LYS A 77 -12.23 -13.64 -9.33
N ASP A 78 -13.22 -13.69 -10.20
CA ASP A 78 -12.99 -13.89 -11.64
C ASP A 78 -12.37 -12.64 -12.30
N LYS A 79 -12.65 -11.45 -11.77
CA LYS A 79 -12.24 -10.16 -12.32
C LYS A 79 -11.28 -9.37 -11.42
N ILE A 80 -11.38 -9.54 -10.10
CA ILE A 80 -10.67 -8.70 -9.13
C ILE A 80 -9.86 -9.56 -8.17
N ILE A 81 -8.65 -9.08 -7.84
CA ILE A 81 -7.86 -9.55 -6.72
C ILE A 81 -7.87 -8.47 -5.65
N ILE A 82 -8.48 -8.77 -4.50
CA ILE A 82 -8.50 -7.88 -3.34
C ILE A 82 -7.23 -8.11 -2.50
N ILE A 83 -6.54 -7.02 -2.19
CA ILE A 83 -5.36 -6.99 -1.31
C ILE A 83 -5.71 -6.09 -0.12
N PRO A 84 -5.99 -6.63 1.07
CA PRO A 84 -6.24 -5.82 2.25
C PRO A 84 -5.08 -4.85 2.53
N ARG A 85 -5.43 -3.57 2.66
CA ARG A 85 -4.52 -2.52 3.09
C ARG A 85 -4.47 -2.52 4.61
N ILE A 86 -3.41 -3.11 5.19
CA ILE A 86 -3.15 -3.13 6.63
C ILE A 86 -1.90 -2.29 6.88
N TYR A 87 -2.06 -0.97 6.80
CA TYR A 87 -0.96 -0.03 6.97
C TYR A 87 -0.65 0.16 8.45
N THR A 88 0.50 -0.34 8.87
CA THR A 88 0.95 -0.37 10.26
C THR A 88 1.83 0.81 10.66
N ASN A 89 2.17 1.64 9.70
CA ASN A 89 2.92 2.88 9.88
C ASN A 89 2.11 4.09 9.40
N LYS A 90 2.27 5.23 10.06
CA LYS A 90 1.67 6.50 9.63
C LYS A 90 2.71 7.61 9.63
N PRO A 91 3.12 8.12 8.44
CA PRO A 91 4.04 9.25 8.37
C PRO A 91 3.38 10.52 8.94
N ARG A 92 4.12 11.22 9.80
CA ARG A 92 3.68 12.46 10.42
C ARG A 92 4.69 13.59 10.14
N THR A 93 4.30 14.56 9.33
CA THR A 93 5.17 15.67 8.92
C THR A 93 5.64 16.50 10.12
N THR A 94 4.76 16.73 11.09
CA THR A 94 5.06 17.49 12.32
C THR A 94 5.54 16.60 13.47
N GLY A 95 5.50 15.27 13.32
CA GLY A 95 5.80 14.32 14.39
C GLY A 95 4.67 14.11 15.39
N GLU A 96 3.54 14.81 15.25
CA GLU A 96 2.39 14.72 16.17
C GLU A 96 1.33 13.72 15.69
N GLY A 97 0.55 13.17 16.65
CA GLY A 97 -0.56 12.25 16.39
C GLY A 97 -0.13 10.77 16.31
N TYR A 98 -1.10 9.90 16.04
CA TYR A 98 -0.88 8.44 15.95
C TYR A 98 0.12 8.10 14.85
N LYS A 99 1.20 7.40 15.20
CA LYS A 99 2.33 7.07 14.30
C LYS A 99 2.22 5.68 13.66
N GLY A 100 1.11 4.98 13.91
CA GLY A 100 0.88 3.63 13.43
C GLY A 100 1.17 2.56 14.49
N MET A 101 0.65 1.37 14.26
CA MET A 101 0.66 0.24 15.20
C MET A 101 2.07 -0.21 15.57
N ILE A 102 3.05 -0.05 14.68
CA ILE A 102 4.44 -0.42 14.97
C ILE A 102 5.05 0.45 16.07
N HIS A 103 4.64 1.70 16.19
CA HIS A 103 5.05 2.61 17.26
C HIS A 103 4.14 2.52 18.49
N GLN A 104 2.84 2.42 18.24
CA GLN A 104 1.77 2.50 19.24
C GLN A 104 0.77 1.37 18.99
N PRO A 105 1.06 0.12 19.44
CA PRO A 105 0.12 -1.01 19.31
C PRO A 105 -1.25 -0.71 19.93
N ASP A 106 -1.26 0.08 21.01
CA ASP A 106 -2.45 0.68 21.60
C ASP A 106 -2.38 2.20 21.38
N PRO A 107 -3.24 2.78 20.53
CA PRO A 107 -3.21 4.22 20.21
C PRO A 107 -3.39 5.15 21.42
N THR A 108 -3.92 4.63 22.54
CA THR A 108 -4.16 5.39 23.77
C THR A 108 -2.97 5.39 24.73
N LYS A 109 -1.95 4.56 24.43
CA LYS A 109 -0.74 4.41 25.26
C LYS A 109 0.49 5.05 24.61
N GLY A 110 1.59 5.08 25.37
CA GLY A 110 2.90 5.50 24.88
C GLY A 110 3.49 4.54 23.86
N GLU A 111 4.60 4.95 23.23
CA GLU A 111 5.30 4.17 22.22
C GLU A 111 5.97 2.92 22.83
N ASP A 112 5.79 1.76 22.21
CA ASP A 112 6.53 0.52 22.45
C ASP A 112 6.86 -0.19 21.13
N MET A 113 8.07 0.06 20.62
CA MET A 113 8.53 -0.48 19.34
C MET A 113 8.68 -2.02 19.35
N LEU A 114 9.01 -2.64 20.48
CA LEU A 114 9.15 -4.09 20.54
C LEU A 114 7.79 -4.77 20.45
N GLU A 115 6.87 -4.31 21.27
CA GLU A 115 5.49 -4.81 21.23
C GLU A 115 4.85 -4.52 19.86
N GLY A 116 5.12 -3.34 19.29
CA GLY A 116 4.65 -2.98 17.95
C GLY A 116 5.15 -3.93 16.86
N LEU A 117 6.44 -4.26 16.85
CA LEU A 117 7.01 -5.20 15.86
C LEU A 117 6.37 -6.59 15.96
N ILE A 118 6.15 -7.08 17.18
CA ILE A 118 5.50 -8.37 17.42
C ILE A 118 4.03 -8.31 16.97
N HIS A 119 3.33 -7.25 17.34
CA HIS A 119 1.91 -7.08 17.08
C HIS A 119 1.62 -7.01 15.58
N VAL A 120 2.35 -6.19 14.83
CA VAL A 120 2.15 -6.07 13.38
C VAL A 120 2.43 -7.38 12.64
N ARG A 121 3.46 -8.15 13.06
CA ARG A 121 3.73 -9.45 12.48
C ARG A 121 2.58 -10.43 12.73
N LYS A 122 2.08 -10.50 13.98
CA LYS A 122 0.93 -11.34 14.34
C LYS A 122 -0.32 -10.96 13.57
N LEU A 123 -0.61 -9.66 13.44
CA LEU A 123 -1.78 -9.17 12.70
C LEU A 123 -1.74 -9.60 11.23
N HIS A 124 -0.63 -9.38 10.52
CA HIS A 124 -0.50 -9.80 9.13
C HIS A 124 -0.58 -11.32 8.97
N THR A 125 0.08 -12.08 9.86
CA THR A 125 0.01 -13.55 9.85
C THR A 125 -1.42 -14.04 10.04
N ARG A 126 -2.12 -13.49 11.04
CA ARG A 126 -3.52 -13.80 11.35
C ARG A 126 -4.45 -13.48 10.17
N ALA A 127 -4.25 -12.33 9.52
CA ALA A 127 -5.04 -11.94 8.37
C ALA A 127 -4.96 -12.98 7.24
N ILE A 128 -3.76 -13.45 6.88
CA ILE A 128 -3.60 -14.48 5.86
C ILE A 128 -4.19 -15.82 6.31
N GLU A 129 -3.94 -16.23 7.55
CA GLU A 129 -4.36 -17.53 8.08
C GLU A 129 -5.88 -17.69 8.14
N GLU A 130 -6.58 -16.64 8.62
CA GLU A 130 -8.03 -16.66 8.82
C GLU A 130 -8.82 -16.34 7.54
N THR A 131 -8.24 -15.55 6.62
CA THR A 131 -8.99 -15.03 5.45
C THR A 131 -8.51 -15.54 4.10
N GLY A 132 -7.29 -16.07 4.02
CA GLY A 132 -6.68 -16.45 2.75
C GLY A 132 -6.29 -15.25 1.86
N LEU A 133 -6.40 -14.01 2.36
CA LEU A 133 -5.99 -12.80 1.65
C LEU A 133 -4.60 -12.38 2.10
N VAL A 134 -3.73 -12.09 1.13
CA VAL A 134 -2.42 -11.50 1.37
C VAL A 134 -2.52 -9.99 1.45
N CYS A 135 -1.63 -9.34 2.19
CA CYS A 135 -1.81 -7.97 2.62
C CYS A 135 -0.79 -7.00 2.02
N ALA A 136 -1.18 -5.73 2.01
CA ALA A 136 -0.33 -4.59 1.67
C ALA A 136 0.03 -3.77 2.92
N ASP A 137 1.27 -3.26 2.98
CA ASP A 137 1.68 -2.24 3.96
C ASP A 137 2.53 -1.14 3.30
N GLU A 138 2.71 -0.02 3.99
CA GLU A 138 3.58 1.07 3.55
C GLU A 138 4.96 0.94 4.20
N MET A 139 6.02 0.93 3.38
CA MET A 139 7.39 0.99 3.85
C MET A 139 7.73 2.45 4.23
N LEU A 140 7.37 2.84 5.45
CA LEU A 140 7.76 4.13 6.00
C LEU A 140 9.25 4.17 6.34
N TYR A 141 9.74 3.08 6.92
CA TYR A 141 11.16 2.86 7.22
C TYR A 141 11.63 1.59 6.50
N PRO A 142 12.72 1.62 5.72
CA PRO A 142 13.27 0.44 5.07
C PRO A 142 13.56 -0.70 6.05
N GLU A 143 13.99 -0.37 7.28
CA GLU A 143 14.25 -1.35 8.32
C GLU A 143 13.03 -2.14 8.76
N ASN A 144 11.84 -1.53 8.79
CA ASN A 144 10.61 -2.18 9.26
C ASN A 144 10.12 -3.23 8.25
N TYR A 145 10.30 -2.99 6.96
CA TYR A 145 9.94 -3.95 5.92
C TYR A 145 10.55 -5.34 6.19
N ARG A 146 11.80 -5.43 6.65
CA ARG A 146 12.47 -6.72 6.87
C ARG A 146 11.78 -7.63 7.90
N TYR A 147 11.08 -7.08 8.87
CA TYR A 147 10.32 -7.85 9.85
C TYR A 147 9.08 -8.50 9.24
N LEU A 148 8.62 -8.00 8.09
CA LEU A 148 7.42 -8.42 7.37
C LEU A 148 7.70 -8.92 5.94
N SER A 149 8.96 -8.96 5.49
CA SER A 149 9.32 -9.25 4.10
C SER A 149 8.90 -10.65 3.62
N ASP A 150 8.70 -11.59 4.53
CA ASP A 150 8.19 -12.94 4.24
C ASP A 150 6.67 -13.05 4.28
N ILE A 151 5.96 -11.95 4.63
CA ILE A 151 4.49 -11.92 4.79
C ILE A 151 3.83 -11.03 3.73
N LEU A 152 4.40 -9.84 3.47
CA LEU A 152 3.79 -8.86 2.59
C LEU A 152 3.83 -9.28 1.13
N SER A 153 2.73 -9.08 0.43
CA SER A 153 2.58 -9.35 -1.01
C SER A 153 2.46 -8.10 -1.86
N TYR A 154 2.38 -6.94 -1.22
CA TYR A 154 2.39 -5.62 -1.84
C TYR A 154 2.98 -4.60 -0.86
N VAL A 155 3.87 -3.75 -1.35
CA VAL A 155 4.46 -2.67 -0.55
C VAL A 155 4.28 -1.34 -1.28
N ALA A 156 3.91 -0.29 -0.54
CA ALA A 156 3.91 1.07 -1.06
C ALA A 156 5.07 1.88 -0.47
N VAL A 157 5.72 2.69 -1.29
CA VAL A 157 6.63 3.76 -0.85
C VAL A 157 5.87 5.08 -0.86
N GLY A 158 5.81 5.72 0.29
CA GLY A 158 5.05 6.95 0.49
C GLY A 158 5.59 8.17 -0.28
N ALA A 159 4.73 9.16 -0.49
CA ALA A 159 5.06 10.38 -1.24
C ALA A 159 6.21 11.20 -0.63
N ARG A 160 6.46 11.08 0.68
CA ARG A 160 7.58 11.76 1.37
C ARG A 160 8.88 10.96 1.32
N SER A 161 8.79 9.66 1.01
CA SER A 161 9.92 8.71 1.02
C SER A 161 10.41 8.34 -0.37
N VAL A 162 9.64 8.63 -1.43
CA VAL A 162 9.94 8.20 -2.80
C VAL A 162 11.23 8.82 -3.36
N GLU A 163 11.69 9.93 -2.83
CA GLU A 163 12.95 10.59 -3.21
C GLU A 163 14.15 10.06 -2.43
N ASP A 164 13.91 9.37 -1.31
CA ASP A 164 14.97 8.84 -0.47
C ASP A 164 15.69 7.65 -1.11
N GLN A 165 17.03 7.70 -1.10
CA GLN A 165 17.86 6.71 -1.76
C GLN A 165 17.73 5.33 -1.12
N GLU A 166 17.65 5.25 0.21
CA GLU A 166 17.58 3.98 0.92
C GLU A 166 16.28 3.22 0.60
N HIS A 167 15.15 3.95 0.46
CA HIS A 167 13.88 3.36 0.02
C HIS A 167 13.97 2.78 -1.39
N ARG A 168 14.60 3.50 -2.33
CA ARG A 168 14.79 3.05 -3.71
C ARG A 168 15.66 1.80 -3.79
N LEU A 169 16.78 1.79 -3.06
CA LEU A 169 17.70 0.66 -3.01
C LEU A 169 17.05 -0.55 -2.32
N THR A 170 16.34 -0.34 -1.21
CA THR A 170 15.58 -1.42 -0.55
C THR A 170 14.51 -2.00 -1.48
N ALA A 171 13.78 -1.15 -2.20
CA ALA A 171 12.77 -1.59 -3.17
C ALA A 171 13.34 -2.46 -4.29
N SER A 172 14.61 -2.24 -4.68
CA SER A 172 15.29 -3.05 -5.71
C SER A 172 15.57 -4.50 -5.28
N GLY A 173 15.55 -4.77 -3.98
CA GLY A 173 15.73 -6.11 -3.42
C GLY A 173 14.44 -6.77 -2.93
N MET A 174 13.27 -6.21 -3.24
CA MET A 174 11.98 -6.81 -2.87
C MET A 174 11.55 -7.87 -3.89
N GLU A 175 10.95 -8.96 -3.38
CA GLU A 175 10.37 -10.02 -4.21
C GLU A 175 8.90 -9.75 -4.58
N CYS A 176 8.22 -8.85 -3.84
CA CYS A 176 6.83 -8.47 -4.11
C CYS A 176 6.72 -7.15 -4.89
N PRO A 177 5.57 -6.87 -5.53
CA PRO A 177 5.30 -5.57 -6.14
C PRO A 177 5.51 -4.41 -5.18
N CYS A 178 6.22 -3.37 -5.66
CA CYS A 178 6.52 -2.17 -4.91
C CYS A 178 5.99 -0.93 -5.65
N GLY A 179 4.94 -0.31 -5.10
CA GLY A 179 4.33 0.89 -5.67
C GLY A 179 5.03 2.16 -5.19
N MET A 180 5.56 2.95 -6.13
CA MET A 180 6.17 4.26 -5.87
C MET A 180 5.11 5.35 -5.99
N LYS A 181 4.71 5.97 -4.88
CA LYS A 181 3.79 7.13 -4.92
C LYS A 181 4.50 8.32 -5.55
N ASN A 182 3.82 9.10 -6.40
CA ASN A 182 4.36 10.39 -6.78
C ASN A 182 4.60 11.26 -5.54
N PRO A 183 5.66 12.10 -5.51
CA PRO A 183 5.94 12.98 -4.39
C PRO A 183 4.79 13.95 -4.14
N THR A 184 4.76 14.57 -2.97
CA THR A 184 3.71 15.53 -2.60
C THR A 184 3.60 16.71 -3.58
N SER A 185 4.70 17.09 -4.24
CA SER A 185 4.74 18.09 -5.32
C SER A 185 4.00 17.66 -6.60
N GLY A 186 3.73 16.36 -6.78
CA GLY A 186 3.11 15.83 -7.99
C GLY A 186 4.08 15.52 -9.14
N THR A 187 5.37 15.69 -8.96
CA THR A 187 6.36 15.55 -10.04
C THR A 187 6.50 14.11 -10.52
N ILE A 188 5.90 13.79 -11.66
CA ILE A 188 5.87 12.43 -12.24
C ILE A 188 7.28 11.91 -12.57
N SER A 189 8.17 12.76 -13.09
CA SER A 189 9.54 12.35 -13.44
C SER A 189 10.33 11.83 -12.23
N ILE A 190 10.11 12.36 -11.04
CA ILE A 190 10.73 11.86 -9.78
C ILE A 190 10.25 10.45 -9.48
N MET A 191 8.94 10.21 -9.55
CA MET A 191 8.35 8.89 -9.36
C MET A 191 8.91 7.87 -10.36
N LEU A 192 8.97 8.22 -11.65
CA LEU A 192 9.52 7.34 -12.68
C LEU A 192 11.02 7.07 -12.50
N ASN A 193 11.79 8.05 -12.02
CA ASN A 193 13.20 7.84 -11.66
C ASN A 193 13.32 6.87 -10.46
N SER A 194 12.41 6.94 -9.50
CA SER A 194 12.38 6.02 -8.35
C SER A 194 12.04 4.60 -8.79
N ILE A 195 11.11 4.43 -9.74
CA ILE A 195 10.80 3.14 -10.34
C ILE A 195 12.02 2.58 -11.09
N ARG A 196 12.71 3.42 -11.89
CA ARG A 196 13.94 3.01 -12.58
C ARG A 196 15.01 2.52 -11.61
N ALA A 197 15.24 3.26 -10.53
CA ALA A 197 16.18 2.87 -9.50
C ALA A 197 15.78 1.53 -8.86
N ALA A 198 14.51 1.36 -8.49
CA ALA A 198 14.01 0.12 -7.92
C ALA A 198 14.09 -1.07 -8.92
N GLN A 199 13.98 -0.83 -10.22
CA GLN A 199 14.11 -1.87 -11.26
C GLN A 199 15.56 -2.19 -11.65
N SER A 200 16.53 -1.46 -11.11
CA SER A 200 17.97 -1.64 -11.40
C SER A 200 18.64 -2.45 -10.29
N SER A 201 19.76 -3.11 -10.67
CA SER A 201 20.65 -3.76 -9.70
C SER A 201 21.50 -2.73 -8.95
N HIS A 202 21.75 -2.98 -7.67
CA HIS A 202 22.56 -2.10 -6.82
C HIS A 202 23.44 -2.90 -5.87
N THR A 203 24.57 -2.29 -5.46
CA THR A 203 25.36 -2.74 -4.32
C THR A 203 25.44 -1.60 -3.32
N PHE A 204 25.07 -1.87 -2.07
CA PHE A 204 25.02 -0.84 -1.02
C PHE A 204 25.19 -1.44 0.38
N ILE A 205 25.44 -0.56 1.34
CA ILE A 205 25.51 -0.96 2.76
C ILE A 205 24.10 -1.03 3.34
N TYR A 206 23.77 -2.21 3.87
CA TYR A 206 22.50 -2.42 4.54
C TYR A 206 22.72 -3.10 5.90
N ARG A 207 22.52 -2.37 7.01
CA ARG A 207 22.72 -2.86 8.38
C ARG A 207 24.09 -3.51 8.63
N GLY A 208 25.14 -2.89 8.15
CA GLY A 208 26.51 -3.38 8.33
C GLY A 208 26.91 -4.53 7.38
N TRP A 209 26.07 -4.85 6.41
CA TRP A 209 26.38 -5.79 5.33
C TRP A 209 26.54 -5.05 4.01
N GLU A 210 27.47 -5.46 3.18
CA GLU A 210 27.44 -5.18 1.76
C GLU A 210 26.41 -6.13 1.13
N VAL A 211 25.38 -5.55 0.50
CA VAL A 211 24.31 -6.31 -0.16
C VAL A 211 24.25 -5.95 -1.63
N ALA A 212 23.97 -6.95 -2.47
CA ALA A 212 23.67 -6.78 -3.88
C ALA A 212 22.20 -7.11 -4.15
N THR A 213 21.58 -6.37 -5.05
CA THR A 213 20.20 -6.59 -5.51
C THR A 213 20.14 -6.71 -7.01
N ASP A 214 19.18 -7.47 -7.56
CA ASP A 214 19.02 -7.69 -9.00
C ASP A 214 18.03 -6.71 -9.66
N GLY A 215 17.38 -5.89 -8.86
CA GLY A 215 16.28 -5.02 -9.27
C GLY A 215 14.92 -5.71 -9.21
N ASN A 216 13.89 -4.94 -8.84
CA ASN A 216 12.50 -5.41 -8.75
C ASN A 216 11.73 -5.01 -10.02
N PRO A 217 11.48 -5.94 -10.96
CA PRO A 217 10.77 -5.65 -12.20
C PRO A 217 9.30 -5.30 -11.99
N LEU A 218 8.74 -5.54 -10.80
CA LEU A 218 7.36 -5.24 -10.43
C LEU A 218 7.22 -3.88 -9.70
N ALA A 219 8.31 -3.08 -9.61
CA ALA A 219 8.22 -1.69 -9.15
C ALA A 219 7.40 -0.85 -10.15
N HIS A 220 6.40 -0.11 -9.66
CA HIS A 220 5.39 0.55 -10.50
C HIS A 220 4.92 1.89 -9.91
N ALA A 221 4.11 2.63 -10.66
CA ALA A 221 3.59 3.93 -10.27
C ALA A 221 2.37 3.83 -9.35
N ILE A 222 2.27 4.76 -8.38
CA ILE A 222 1.03 5.07 -7.66
C ILE A 222 0.75 6.57 -7.81
N LEU A 223 -0.38 6.92 -8.46
CA LEU A 223 -0.86 8.28 -8.55
C LEU A 223 -1.74 8.61 -7.35
N ARG A 224 -1.35 9.63 -6.57
CA ARG A 224 -2.06 10.03 -5.34
C ARG A 224 -2.50 11.50 -5.29
N GLY A 225 -2.37 12.21 -6.42
CA GLY A 225 -2.54 13.66 -6.51
C GLY A 225 -1.35 14.43 -5.94
N ALA A 226 -1.44 15.74 -5.97
CA ALA A 226 -0.41 16.69 -5.57
C ALA A 226 -0.93 17.75 -4.62
N GLN A 227 -0.01 18.46 -3.97
CA GLN A 227 -0.25 19.74 -3.29
C GLN A 227 0.69 20.79 -3.87
N ASN A 228 0.13 21.93 -4.24
CA ASN A 228 0.94 23.05 -4.69
C ASN A 228 1.48 23.87 -3.50
N LYS A 229 2.28 24.89 -3.78
CA LYS A 229 2.87 25.79 -2.77
C LYS A 229 1.87 26.59 -1.92
N HIS A 230 0.59 26.53 -2.25
CA HIS A 230 -0.51 27.18 -1.53
C HIS A 230 -1.40 26.16 -0.83
N ASP A 231 -0.91 24.92 -0.62
CA ASP A 231 -1.64 23.79 -0.01
C ASP A 231 -2.94 23.37 -0.74
N GLN A 232 -3.11 23.81 -1.99
CA GLN A 232 -4.24 23.35 -2.80
C GLN A 232 -3.95 21.96 -3.34
N THR A 233 -4.94 21.08 -3.25
CA THR A 233 -4.87 19.76 -3.83
C THR A 233 -5.10 19.79 -5.33
N ILE A 234 -4.26 19.07 -6.07
CA ILE A 234 -4.33 18.92 -7.53
C ILE A 234 -4.47 17.42 -7.80
N PRO A 235 -5.59 16.96 -8.35
CA PRO A 235 -5.76 15.56 -8.75
C PRO A 235 -4.83 15.21 -9.92
N ASN A 236 -4.51 13.92 -10.09
CA ASN A 236 -3.73 13.41 -11.21
C ASN A 236 -4.24 12.04 -11.70
N TYR A 237 -5.57 11.88 -11.78
CA TYR A 237 -6.24 10.67 -12.23
C TYR A 237 -7.13 10.89 -13.47
N HIS A 238 -7.22 12.11 -13.98
CA HIS A 238 -8.01 12.42 -15.18
C HIS A 238 -7.40 11.74 -16.41
N TYR A 239 -8.17 11.67 -17.46
CA TYR A 239 -7.75 11.03 -18.72
C TYR A 239 -6.39 11.56 -19.21
N GLU A 240 -6.21 12.87 -19.18
CA GLU A 240 -5.00 13.57 -19.64
C GLU A 240 -3.78 13.22 -18.74
N ASP A 241 -4.00 13.12 -17.43
CA ASP A 241 -2.93 12.75 -16.48
C ASP A 241 -2.46 11.30 -16.71
N LEU A 242 -3.42 10.39 -16.93
CA LEU A 242 -3.13 8.99 -17.21
C LEU A 242 -2.43 8.82 -18.56
N LYS A 243 -2.84 9.57 -19.59
CA LYS A 243 -2.16 9.61 -20.89
C LYS A 243 -0.74 10.15 -20.77
N LEU A 244 -0.55 11.27 -20.06
CA LEU A 244 0.77 11.83 -19.79
C LEU A 244 1.69 10.81 -19.10
N LEU A 245 1.18 10.10 -18.07
CA LEU A 245 1.95 9.07 -17.40
C LEU A 245 2.34 7.95 -18.35
N TYR A 246 1.40 7.47 -19.19
CA TYR A 246 1.66 6.43 -20.17
C TYR A 246 2.81 6.83 -21.11
N ASP A 247 2.75 8.03 -21.71
CA ASP A 247 3.74 8.52 -22.64
C ASP A 247 5.13 8.65 -21.98
N MET A 248 5.18 9.23 -20.78
CA MET A 248 6.43 9.33 -19.98
C MET A 248 7.00 7.96 -19.59
N TYR A 249 6.14 6.97 -19.33
CA TYR A 249 6.58 5.60 -19.03
C TYR A 249 7.25 4.95 -20.24
N GLN A 250 6.65 5.13 -21.42
CA GLN A 250 7.19 4.65 -22.70
C GLN A 250 8.57 5.27 -22.99
N GLU A 251 8.70 6.59 -22.89
CA GLU A 251 9.96 7.30 -23.11
C GLU A 251 11.09 6.79 -22.21
N LYS A 252 10.75 6.43 -20.96
CA LYS A 252 11.75 5.91 -20.02
C LYS A 252 12.08 4.42 -20.22
N ASN A 253 11.33 3.70 -21.06
CA ASN A 253 11.52 2.26 -21.31
C ASN A 253 11.68 1.44 -20.01
N LEU A 254 10.74 1.63 -19.09
CA LEU A 254 10.69 0.90 -17.82
C LEU A 254 10.03 -0.47 -18.00
N LYS A 255 10.42 -1.45 -17.18
CA LYS A 255 9.85 -2.80 -17.22
C LYS A 255 8.42 -2.80 -16.68
N ASN A 256 7.55 -3.65 -17.27
CA ASN A 256 6.19 -3.91 -16.76
C ASN A 256 5.42 -2.63 -16.43
N MET A 257 5.13 -1.82 -17.46
CA MET A 257 4.37 -0.58 -17.28
C MET A 257 3.09 -0.83 -16.48
N ALA A 258 2.98 -0.20 -15.31
CA ALA A 258 1.84 -0.37 -14.43
C ALA A 258 1.61 0.87 -13.55
N CYS A 259 0.35 1.15 -13.30
CA CYS A 259 -0.11 2.20 -12.42
C CYS A 259 -1.23 1.69 -11.52
N ILE A 260 -1.14 1.98 -10.22
CA ILE A 260 -2.25 1.95 -9.28
C ILE A 260 -2.70 3.38 -9.04
N VAL A 261 -4.01 3.66 -9.06
CA VAL A 261 -4.51 4.99 -8.75
C VAL A 261 -5.10 5.01 -7.34
N ASP A 262 -4.51 5.84 -6.49
CA ASP A 262 -4.99 6.11 -5.13
C ASP A 262 -6.16 7.10 -5.24
N THR A 263 -7.36 6.63 -4.93
CA THR A 263 -8.60 7.40 -5.06
C THR A 263 -8.82 8.40 -3.94
N ASN A 264 -8.04 8.33 -2.87
CA ASN A 264 -8.10 9.28 -1.74
C ASN A 264 -6.98 10.34 -1.80
N HIS A 265 -6.38 10.68 -0.66
CA HIS A 265 -5.31 11.67 -0.51
C HIS A 265 -5.60 12.99 -1.27
N SER A 266 -4.66 13.46 -2.10
CA SER A 266 -4.87 14.70 -2.85
C SER A 266 -5.77 14.53 -4.07
N ASN A 267 -5.99 13.31 -4.54
CA ASN A 267 -6.94 13.03 -5.63
C ASN A 267 -8.39 13.34 -5.22
N SER A 268 -8.76 13.06 -3.97
CA SER A 268 -10.09 13.40 -3.43
C SER A 268 -10.08 14.67 -2.57
N GLY A 269 -8.91 15.28 -2.31
CA GLY A 269 -8.77 16.30 -1.27
C GLY A 269 -9.13 15.78 0.11
N LYS A 270 -8.95 14.47 0.37
CA LYS A 270 -9.35 13.75 1.60
C LYS A 270 -10.87 13.75 1.86
N LYS A 271 -11.67 14.00 0.84
CA LYS A 271 -13.13 13.85 0.87
C LYS A 271 -13.46 12.41 0.53
N TYR A 272 -13.57 11.56 1.52
CA TYR A 272 -13.64 10.10 1.34
C TYR A 272 -14.78 9.62 0.44
N LEU A 273 -15.90 10.33 0.36
CA LEU A 273 -17.02 10.01 -0.54
C LEU A 273 -16.68 10.20 -2.02
N GLU A 274 -15.71 11.09 -2.35
CA GLU A 274 -15.27 11.32 -3.72
C GLU A 274 -14.56 10.08 -4.32
N GLN A 275 -14.06 9.17 -3.51
CA GLN A 275 -13.41 7.95 -3.98
C GLN A 275 -14.31 7.14 -4.93
N ILE A 276 -15.62 7.14 -4.70
CA ILE A 276 -16.59 6.44 -5.58
C ILE A 276 -16.62 7.07 -6.97
N ARG A 277 -16.74 8.40 -7.05
CA ARG A 277 -16.75 9.13 -8.32
C ARG A 277 -15.42 8.96 -9.06
N ILE A 278 -14.30 9.08 -8.33
CA ILE A 278 -12.95 8.95 -8.89
C ILE A 278 -12.73 7.57 -9.48
N ALA A 279 -13.12 6.50 -8.78
CA ALA A 279 -13.03 5.13 -9.28
C ALA A 279 -13.81 4.98 -10.60
N ASN A 280 -15.05 5.48 -10.68
CA ASN A 280 -15.86 5.43 -11.88
C ASN A 280 -15.26 6.22 -13.05
N GLU A 281 -14.64 7.38 -12.80
CA GLU A 281 -13.98 8.18 -13.83
C GLU A 281 -12.75 7.47 -14.40
N ILE A 282 -11.95 6.80 -13.55
CA ILE A 282 -10.80 6.01 -14.00
C ILE A 282 -11.27 4.84 -14.87
N LEU A 283 -12.30 4.09 -14.45
CA LEU A 283 -12.86 3.00 -15.24
C LEU A 283 -13.43 3.49 -16.58
N HIS A 284 -14.05 4.67 -16.58
CA HIS A 284 -14.50 5.32 -17.81
C HIS A 284 -13.33 5.60 -18.75
N SER A 285 -12.24 6.18 -18.27
CA SER A 285 -11.03 6.45 -19.04
C SER A 285 -10.41 5.17 -19.62
N MET A 286 -10.38 4.08 -18.81
CA MET A 286 -9.90 2.76 -19.26
C MET A 286 -10.74 2.17 -20.40
N ARG A 287 -12.04 2.41 -20.43
CA ARG A 287 -12.92 1.96 -21.54
C ARG A 287 -12.67 2.73 -22.84
N HIS A 288 -12.20 3.97 -22.76
CA HIS A 288 -11.98 4.86 -23.91
C HIS A 288 -10.55 4.84 -24.45
N SER A 289 -9.59 4.24 -23.72
CA SER A 289 -8.19 4.15 -24.14
C SER A 289 -7.60 2.78 -23.79
N SER A 290 -7.21 2.03 -24.82
CA SER A 290 -6.49 0.76 -24.65
C SER A 290 -5.13 0.95 -23.95
N GLU A 291 -4.48 2.09 -24.16
CA GLU A 291 -3.21 2.46 -23.51
C GLU A 291 -3.40 2.64 -22.01
N ILE A 292 -4.41 3.43 -21.60
CA ILE A 292 -4.76 3.61 -20.17
C ILE A 292 -5.17 2.26 -19.57
N ARG A 293 -6.00 1.46 -20.28
CA ARG A 293 -6.42 0.14 -19.81
C ARG A 293 -5.23 -0.80 -19.63
N SER A 294 -4.24 -0.77 -20.51
CA SER A 294 -3.05 -1.61 -20.39
C SER A 294 -2.16 -1.24 -19.21
N MET A 295 -2.10 0.05 -18.87
CA MET A 295 -1.25 0.59 -17.81
C MET A 295 -1.90 0.55 -16.42
N VAL A 296 -3.19 0.91 -16.29
CA VAL A 296 -3.88 0.97 -14.99
C VAL A 296 -4.24 -0.45 -14.56
N LYS A 297 -3.52 -0.96 -13.57
CA LYS A 297 -3.66 -2.32 -13.04
C LYS A 297 -4.59 -2.42 -11.84
N GLY A 298 -4.95 -1.29 -11.23
CA GLY A 298 -5.79 -1.32 -10.04
C GLY A 298 -6.01 0.04 -9.39
N LEU A 299 -6.77 0.01 -8.31
CA LEU A 299 -7.06 1.16 -7.46
C LEU A 299 -6.58 0.93 -6.02
N MET A 300 -6.25 2.02 -5.33
CA MET A 300 -6.03 2.03 -3.89
C MET A 300 -7.14 2.85 -3.24
N ILE A 301 -7.87 2.23 -2.29
CA ILE A 301 -9.09 2.79 -1.68
C ILE A 301 -8.92 2.82 -0.17
N GLU A 302 -9.11 3.97 0.46
CA GLU A 302 -9.16 4.08 1.91
C GLU A 302 -10.59 3.81 2.41
N SER A 303 -10.77 2.66 3.03
CA SER A 303 -12.05 2.13 3.48
C SER A 303 -11.92 1.43 4.83
N TYR A 304 -12.97 1.54 5.66
CA TYR A 304 -13.05 0.81 6.91
C TYR A 304 -14.50 0.36 7.18
N ILE A 305 -14.83 0.00 8.43
CA ILE A 305 -16.19 -0.45 8.77
C ILE A 305 -17.15 0.74 8.75
N GLU A 306 -16.76 1.86 9.40
CA GLU A 306 -17.57 3.06 9.54
C GLU A 306 -17.05 4.21 8.68
N ASP A 307 -17.96 5.04 8.18
CA ASP A 307 -17.65 6.23 7.41
C ASP A 307 -16.87 7.29 8.21
N GLY A 308 -15.93 7.94 7.53
CA GLY A 308 -15.25 9.13 8.02
C GLY A 308 -14.08 8.83 8.96
N ALA A 309 -13.87 9.70 9.94
CA ALA A 309 -12.81 9.60 10.92
C ALA A 309 -13.29 10.03 12.31
N GLN A 310 -12.52 9.65 13.33
CA GLN A 310 -12.72 10.01 14.74
C GLN A 310 -11.39 10.44 15.37
N LYS A 311 -11.43 11.01 16.57
CA LYS A 311 -10.23 11.25 17.36
C LYS A 311 -9.77 9.97 18.05
N VAL A 312 -8.47 9.89 18.37
CA VAL A 312 -7.96 8.83 19.25
C VAL A 312 -8.69 8.92 20.59
N GLY A 313 -9.28 7.80 21.02
CA GLY A 313 -10.04 7.72 22.28
C GLY A 313 -11.55 7.85 22.15
N ASP A 314 -12.12 8.25 21.00
CA ASP A 314 -13.58 8.33 20.83
C ASP A 314 -14.27 6.94 20.85
N GLY A 315 -13.54 5.86 20.53
CA GLY A 315 -13.96 4.48 20.76
C GLY A 315 -14.98 3.92 19.79
N VAL A 316 -15.28 4.56 18.67
CA VAL A 316 -16.19 4.01 17.66
C VAL A 316 -15.48 2.86 16.92
N TYR A 317 -16.02 1.65 17.05
CA TYR A 317 -15.43 0.45 16.45
C TYR A 317 -15.38 0.54 14.92
N GLY A 318 -14.20 0.27 14.36
CA GLY A 318 -13.99 0.26 12.91
C GLY A 318 -14.11 1.62 12.23
N LYS A 319 -13.94 2.72 12.95
CA LYS A 319 -13.86 4.09 12.41
C LYS A 319 -12.41 4.58 12.46
N SER A 320 -11.93 5.13 11.35
CA SER A 320 -10.54 5.57 11.22
C SER A 320 -10.16 6.63 12.26
N ILE A 321 -8.99 6.47 12.91
CA ILE A 321 -8.40 7.48 13.80
C ILE A 321 -7.38 8.39 13.10
N THR A 322 -7.30 8.29 11.77
CA THR A 322 -6.40 9.09 10.91
C THR A 322 -7.19 9.76 9.80
N ASP A 323 -6.87 9.55 8.52
CA ASP A 323 -7.64 10.18 7.44
C ASP A 323 -9.02 9.51 7.28
N PRO A 324 -10.08 10.26 6.87
CA PRO A 324 -11.42 9.73 6.72
C PRO A 324 -11.49 8.61 5.68
N CYS A 325 -12.18 7.52 6.01
CA CYS A 325 -12.36 6.33 5.18
C CYS A 325 -13.80 6.18 4.69
N LEU A 326 -13.98 5.51 3.56
CA LEU A 326 -15.26 5.04 3.07
C LEU A 326 -15.75 3.88 3.94
N GLY A 327 -16.99 3.90 4.41
CA GLY A 327 -17.59 2.84 5.22
C GLY A 327 -17.85 1.57 4.41
N TRP A 328 -18.08 0.44 5.12
CA TRP A 328 -18.22 -0.88 4.52
C TRP A 328 -19.29 -0.97 3.45
N GLU A 329 -20.53 -0.56 3.75
CA GLU A 329 -21.66 -0.68 2.81
C GLU A 329 -21.38 -0.01 1.45
N LYS A 330 -20.76 1.18 1.50
CA LYS A 330 -20.40 1.92 0.29
C LYS A 330 -19.23 1.25 -0.44
N SER A 331 -18.29 0.68 0.30
CA SER A 331 -17.13 0.01 -0.26
C SER A 331 -17.50 -1.31 -0.92
N GLU A 332 -18.36 -2.12 -0.29
CA GLU A 332 -18.88 -3.36 -0.87
C GLU A 332 -19.61 -3.07 -2.18
N LYS A 333 -20.52 -2.10 -2.18
CA LYS A 333 -21.23 -1.67 -3.38
C LYS A 333 -20.28 -1.21 -4.47
N LEU A 334 -19.29 -0.37 -4.13
CA LEU A 334 -18.28 0.11 -5.09
C LEU A 334 -17.48 -1.03 -5.70
N VAL A 335 -17.05 -2.02 -4.91
CA VAL A 335 -16.27 -3.17 -5.42
C VAL A 335 -17.11 -4.01 -6.39
N LEU A 336 -18.38 -4.24 -6.10
CA LEU A 336 -19.29 -4.94 -7.01
C LEU A 336 -19.52 -4.13 -8.32
N GLU A 337 -19.74 -2.82 -8.20
CA GLU A 337 -19.87 -1.92 -9.36
C GLU A 337 -18.59 -1.89 -10.24
N ILE A 338 -17.40 -1.94 -9.63
CA ILE A 338 -16.14 -2.07 -10.36
C ILE A 338 -16.09 -3.40 -11.09
N ALA A 339 -16.45 -4.50 -10.44
CA ALA A 339 -16.46 -5.82 -11.05
C ALA A 339 -17.42 -5.90 -12.25
N ASP A 340 -18.57 -5.25 -12.17
CA ASP A 340 -19.54 -5.20 -13.28
C ASP A 340 -19.00 -4.41 -14.49
N GLN A 341 -18.16 -3.41 -14.26
CA GLN A 341 -17.61 -2.53 -15.30
C GLN A 341 -16.33 -3.06 -15.97
N LEU A 342 -15.63 -4.01 -15.37
CA LEU A 342 -14.45 -4.70 -15.92
C LEU A 342 -14.88 -5.84 -16.87
#